data_1f23a49e5ac3447c9b28c52db66bc16c
#
_entry.id   1f23a49e5ac3447c9b28c52db66bc16c
#
_cell.length_a   1.000
_cell.length_b   1.000
_cell.length_c   1.000
_cell.angle_alpha   90.00
_cell.angle_beta   90.00
_cell.angle_gamma   90.00
#
_symmetry.space_group_name_H-M   'P 1'
#
loop_
_entity.id
_entity.type
_entity.pdbx_description
1 polymer ?
#
loop_
_entity_poly.entity_id
_entity_poly.type
_entity_poly.pdbx_seq_one_letter_code
_entity_poly.pdbx_strand_id
1 'polypeptide(L)'
;MSEHSEKTYSIISLDSGNAGVTVKLAASDSPEVQTYLIKRRTMKSLGLHEGDTVDQDAVSCIFDDAELCRAEARTTKILSYSDHSCQALVRKLVSYGFSEEIARQAAQSAVDRGYIKETEQAAQCADYYIRHKYWGKKRIAMELISRGYGRKTVSEAIATISDALFEA
;
A
#
# COMPACT_ATOMS: atom_id res chain seq x y z
N MET A 1 36.85 19.16 14.08
CA MET A 1 36.46 17.74 14.19
C MET A 1 35.05 17.73 14.76
N SER A 2 34.06 17.58 13.88
CA SER A 2 32.66 17.51 14.33
C SER A 2 32.41 16.06 14.77
N GLU A 3 32.30 15.83 16.06
CA GLU A 3 31.72 14.61 16.60
C GLU A 3 30.25 14.56 16.14
N HIS A 4 29.99 13.80 15.11
CA HIS A 4 28.64 13.31 14.85
C HIS A 4 28.36 12.31 15.97
N SER A 5 27.73 12.80 17.03
CA SER A 5 27.17 11.93 18.07
C SER A 5 26.15 11.05 17.35
N GLU A 6 26.52 9.82 17.03
CA GLU A 6 25.60 8.83 16.46
C GLU A 6 24.45 8.65 17.43
N LYS A 7 23.27 9.05 17.01
CA LYS A 7 22.06 8.90 17.79
C LYS A 7 21.75 7.42 17.91
N THR A 8 21.79 6.89 19.11
CA THR A 8 21.45 5.49 19.37
C THR A 8 20.09 5.37 20.01
N TYR A 9 19.43 4.24 19.79
CA TYR A 9 18.09 3.96 20.31
C TYR A 9 18.12 2.63 21.06
N SER A 10 17.38 2.56 22.14
CA SER A 10 17.24 1.33 22.92
C SER A 10 15.86 0.72 22.70
N ILE A 11 15.81 -0.61 22.50
CA ILE A 11 14.56 -1.36 22.40
C ILE A 11 14.06 -1.63 23.82
N ILE A 12 12.93 -1.04 24.17
CA ILE A 12 12.32 -1.16 25.50
C ILE A 12 11.48 -2.43 25.60
N SER A 13 10.66 -2.71 24.57
CA SER A 13 9.88 -3.95 24.51
C SER A 13 9.58 -4.38 23.08
N LEU A 14 9.34 -5.69 22.90
CA LEU A 14 8.94 -6.33 21.65
C LEU A 14 7.72 -7.21 21.92
N ASP A 15 6.55 -6.73 21.58
CA ASP A 15 5.28 -7.44 21.79
C ASP A 15 4.75 -8.02 20.48
N SER A 16 4.74 -9.35 20.36
CA SER A 16 4.25 -10.05 19.17
C SER A 16 2.73 -10.22 19.21
N GLY A 17 2.04 -9.62 18.25
CA GLY A 17 0.59 -9.71 18.07
C GLY A 17 0.18 -10.30 16.71
N ASN A 18 -1.11 -10.43 16.47
CA ASN A 18 -1.64 -10.95 15.19
C ASN A 18 -1.29 -10.05 13.99
N ALA A 19 -1.25 -8.74 14.19
CA ALA A 19 -0.98 -7.75 13.13
C ALA A 19 0.53 -7.58 12.82
N GLY A 20 1.42 -8.03 13.73
CA GLY A 20 2.86 -7.84 13.60
C GLY A 20 3.57 -7.83 14.94
N VAL A 21 4.65 -7.09 15.05
CA VAL A 21 5.42 -6.88 16.27
C VAL A 21 5.38 -5.41 16.65
N THR A 22 4.92 -5.12 17.85
CA THR A 22 4.98 -3.77 18.41
C THR A 22 6.34 -3.55 19.05
N VAL A 23 7.09 -2.58 18.54
CA VAL A 23 8.42 -2.21 19.02
C VAL A 23 8.31 -0.88 19.75
N LYS A 24 8.81 -0.83 20.99
CA LYS A 24 8.96 0.43 21.73
C LYS A 24 10.43 0.84 21.75
N LEU A 25 10.71 2.03 21.25
CA LEU A 25 12.03 2.62 21.16
C LEU A 25 12.15 3.87 22.04
N ALA A 26 13.27 4.01 22.71
CA ALA A 26 13.68 5.25 23.38
C ALA A 26 14.99 5.75 22.77
N ALA A 27 15.03 7.03 22.39
CA ALA A 27 16.26 7.66 21.94
C ALA A 27 17.18 7.96 23.13
N SER A 28 18.49 7.87 22.92
CA SER A 28 19.49 8.14 23.98
C SER A 28 19.45 9.59 24.52
N ASP A 29 18.90 10.51 23.73
CA ASP A 29 18.81 11.95 24.01
C ASP A 29 17.40 12.41 24.45
N SER A 30 16.43 11.51 24.54
CA SER A 30 15.04 11.84 24.90
C SER A 30 14.42 10.75 25.78
N PRO A 31 13.69 11.13 26.84
CA PRO A 31 12.94 10.18 27.66
C PRO A 31 11.67 9.65 26.99
N GLU A 32 11.31 10.16 25.79
CA GLU A 32 10.10 9.74 25.10
C GLU A 32 10.24 8.33 24.52
N VAL A 33 9.28 7.48 24.85
CA VAL A 33 9.16 6.14 24.27
C VAL A 33 8.22 6.22 23.06
N GLN A 34 8.74 5.86 21.89
CA GLN A 34 7.97 5.80 20.65
C GLN A 34 7.58 4.35 20.35
N THR A 35 6.36 4.17 19.84
CA THR A 35 5.80 2.85 19.60
C THR A 35 5.55 2.66 18.11
N TYR A 36 6.06 1.57 17.53
CA TYR A 36 5.96 1.23 16.12
C TYR A 36 5.44 -0.18 15.94
N LEU A 37 4.55 -0.37 14.96
CA LEU A 37 4.12 -1.69 14.51
C LEU A 37 4.92 -2.06 13.27
N ILE A 38 5.67 -3.16 13.33
CA ILE A 38 6.48 -3.67 12.22
C ILE A 38 6.11 -5.11 11.87
N LYS A 39 6.52 -5.55 10.70
CA LYS A 39 6.34 -6.94 10.27
C LYS A 39 7.31 -7.87 11.01
N ARG A 40 6.87 -9.09 11.31
CA ARG A 40 7.73 -10.11 11.96
C ARG A 40 9.01 -10.41 11.17
N ARG A 41 8.94 -10.34 9.84
CA ARG A 41 10.11 -10.52 8.98
C ARG A 41 11.17 -9.45 9.23
N THR A 42 10.77 -8.21 9.42
CA THR A 42 11.67 -7.06 9.69
C THR A 42 12.35 -7.23 11.06
N MET A 43 11.59 -7.62 12.09
CA MET A 43 12.17 -7.95 13.40
C MET A 43 13.25 -9.04 13.29
N LYS A 44 12.94 -10.13 12.55
CA LYS A 44 13.89 -11.25 12.35
C LYS A 44 15.11 -10.85 11.50
N SER A 45 14.88 -10.08 10.43
CA SER A 45 15.95 -9.60 9.54
C SER A 45 16.95 -8.70 10.25
N LEU A 46 16.47 -7.85 11.17
CA LEU A 46 17.30 -6.97 11.97
C LEU A 46 17.83 -7.65 13.26
N GLY A 47 17.37 -8.85 13.57
CA GLY A 47 17.79 -9.59 14.76
C GLY A 47 17.47 -8.87 16.07
N LEU A 48 16.31 -8.19 16.16
CA LEU A 48 15.96 -7.35 17.30
C LEU A 48 15.58 -8.14 18.53
N HIS A 49 16.13 -7.74 19.68
CA HIS A 49 15.79 -8.29 21.01
C HIS A 49 15.51 -7.13 21.98
N GLU A 50 14.76 -7.43 23.03
CA GLU A 50 14.54 -6.47 24.11
C GLU A 50 15.85 -6.12 24.80
N GLY A 51 16.06 -4.84 25.07
CA GLY A 51 17.27 -4.33 25.68
C GLY A 51 18.41 -4.03 24.70
N ASP A 52 18.27 -4.39 23.42
CA ASP A 52 19.27 -4.08 22.40
C ASP A 52 19.36 -2.58 22.16
N THR A 53 20.57 -2.14 21.83
CA THR A 53 20.81 -0.80 21.28
C THR A 53 20.94 -0.92 19.76
N VAL A 54 20.17 -0.12 19.04
CA VAL A 54 20.14 -0.11 17.58
C VAL A 54 20.70 1.20 17.04
N ASP A 55 21.34 1.10 15.89
CA ASP A 55 21.88 2.25 15.16
C ASP A 55 20.80 2.97 14.34
N GLN A 56 21.18 4.08 13.73
CA GLN A 56 20.29 4.90 12.91
C GLN A 56 19.74 4.16 11.69
N ASP A 57 20.51 3.24 11.10
CA ASP A 57 20.09 2.48 9.91
C ASP A 57 19.01 1.48 10.28
N ALA A 58 19.17 0.75 11.38
CA ALA A 58 18.14 -0.16 11.88
C ALA A 58 16.86 0.57 12.28
N VAL A 59 16.97 1.74 12.89
CA VAL A 59 15.82 2.60 13.23
C VAL A 59 15.10 3.10 11.96
N SER A 60 15.86 3.50 10.94
CA SER A 60 15.25 3.89 9.64
C SER A 60 14.44 2.75 9.03
N CYS A 61 14.98 1.52 9.04
CA CYS A 61 14.23 0.34 8.58
C CYS A 61 12.96 0.08 9.40
N ILE A 62 13.02 0.30 10.72
CA ILE A 62 11.84 0.17 11.61
C ILE A 62 10.78 1.21 11.24
N PHE A 63 11.16 2.45 11.00
CA PHE A 63 10.24 3.52 10.63
C PHE A 63 9.59 3.28 9.28
N ASP A 64 10.35 2.90 8.27
CA ASP A 64 9.85 2.62 6.93
C ASP A 64 8.86 1.44 6.94
N ASP A 65 9.19 0.36 7.66
CA ASP A 65 8.29 -0.79 7.78
C ASP A 65 7.02 -0.46 8.58
N ALA A 66 7.13 0.36 9.63
CA ALA A 66 5.99 0.83 10.38
C ALA A 66 5.07 1.72 9.54
N GLU A 67 5.62 2.59 8.72
CA GLU A 67 4.85 3.42 7.79
C GLU A 67 4.16 2.58 6.71
N LEU A 68 4.86 1.57 6.19
CA LEU A 68 4.26 0.60 5.26
C LEU A 68 3.11 -0.18 5.93
N CYS A 69 3.25 -0.63 7.17
CA CYS A 69 2.16 -1.28 7.91
C CYS A 69 0.93 -0.37 8.05
N ARG A 70 1.13 0.91 8.34
CA ARG A 70 0.05 1.91 8.41
C ARG A 70 -0.62 2.12 7.05
N ALA A 71 0.16 2.20 5.98
CA ALA A 71 -0.34 2.33 4.61
C ALA A 71 -1.14 1.09 4.17
N GLU A 72 -0.68 -0.11 4.48
CA GLU A 72 -1.40 -1.37 4.21
C GLU A 72 -2.73 -1.46 4.98
N ALA A 73 -2.75 -1.06 6.25
CA ALA A 73 -3.98 -0.98 7.04
C ALA A 73 -4.96 0.04 6.46
N ARG A 74 -4.46 1.19 5.99
CA ARG A 74 -5.27 2.20 5.31
C ARG A 74 -5.81 1.70 3.99
N THR A 75 -4.99 0.98 3.22
CA THR A 75 -5.36 0.32 1.96
C THR A 75 -6.55 -0.61 2.16
N THR A 76 -6.46 -1.51 3.12
CA THR A 76 -7.55 -2.45 3.45
C THR A 76 -8.85 -1.69 3.77
N LYS A 77 -8.76 -0.60 4.53
CA LYS A 77 -9.92 0.23 4.84
C LYS A 77 -10.49 0.92 3.61
N ILE A 78 -9.66 1.45 2.70
CA ILE A 78 -10.11 2.07 1.46
C ILE A 78 -10.84 1.06 0.57
N LEU A 79 -10.24 -0.12 0.37
CA LEU A 79 -10.79 -1.17 -0.49
C LEU A 79 -12.06 -1.82 0.08
N SER A 80 -12.30 -1.72 1.39
CA SER A 80 -13.55 -2.19 2.00
C SER A 80 -14.78 -1.33 1.63
N TYR A 81 -14.57 -0.10 1.17
CA TYR A 81 -15.65 0.82 0.77
C TYR A 81 -15.92 0.83 -0.73
N SER A 82 -14.89 0.69 -1.54
CA SER A 82 -15.01 0.74 -3.00
C SER A 82 -13.78 0.18 -3.69
N ASP A 83 -14.01 -0.36 -4.90
CA ASP A 83 -12.94 -0.81 -5.77
C ASP A 83 -12.11 0.37 -6.30
N HIS A 84 -10.81 0.17 -6.34
CA HIS A 84 -9.85 1.12 -6.88
C HIS A 84 -8.85 0.40 -7.77
N SER A 85 -8.42 1.06 -8.88
CA SER A 85 -7.22 0.62 -9.59
C SER A 85 -5.98 0.85 -8.72
N CYS A 86 -4.90 0.14 -8.99
CA CYS A 86 -3.62 0.31 -8.28
C CYS A 86 -3.17 1.77 -8.28
N GLN A 87 -3.22 2.43 -9.44
CA GLN A 87 -2.82 3.84 -9.56
C GLN A 87 -3.75 4.80 -8.80
N ALA A 88 -5.06 4.56 -8.80
CA ALA A 88 -6.00 5.37 -8.03
C ALA A 88 -5.76 5.21 -6.52
N LEU A 89 -5.45 4.00 -6.07
CA LEU A 89 -5.10 3.72 -4.69
C LEU A 89 -3.81 4.44 -4.27
N VAL A 90 -2.76 4.41 -5.10
CA VAL A 90 -1.52 5.15 -4.85
C VAL A 90 -1.80 6.65 -4.67
N ARG A 91 -2.52 7.25 -5.61
CA ARG A 91 -2.90 8.69 -5.51
C ARG A 91 -3.66 9.00 -4.22
N LYS A 92 -4.55 8.09 -3.82
CA LYS A 92 -5.34 8.26 -2.59
C LYS A 92 -4.48 8.13 -1.34
N LEU A 93 -3.56 7.17 -1.28
CA LEU A 93 -2.62 7.03 -0.16
C LEU A 93 -1.69 8.25 -0.04
N VAL A 94 -1.17 8.77 -1.16
CA VAL A 94 -0.38 10.02 -1.17
C VAL A 94 -1.21 11.19 -0.63
N SER A 95 -2.49 11.30 -0.97
CA SER A 95 -3.37 12.34 -0.43
C SER A 95 -3.60 12.21 1.09
N TYR A 96 -3.39 11.03 1.67
CA TYR A 96 -3.39 10.81 3.12
C TYR A 96 -2.04 11.09 3.79
N GLY A 97 -1.04 11.53 3.03
CA GLY A 97 0.26 11.94 3.55
C GLY A 97 1.34 10.85 3.52
N PHE A 98 1.09 9.69 2.93
CA PHE A 98 2.13 8.69 2.70
C PHE A 98 3.06 9.11 1.56
N SER A 99 4.33 8.74 1.64
CA SER A 99 5.26 8.94 0.53
C SER A 99 4.82 8.12 -0.68
N GLU A 100 5.20 8.57 -1.88
CA GLU A 100 4.85 7.85 -3.12
C GLU A 100 5.43 6.43 -3.14
N GLU A 101 6.62 6.24 -2.60
CA GLU A 101 7.29 4.95 -2.49
C GLU A 101 6.49 3.98 -1.59
N ILE A 102 6.11 4.40 -0.40
CA ILE A 102 5.29 3.62 0.54
C ILE A 102 3.90 3.34 -0.04
N ALA A 103 3.29 4.34 -0.69
CA ALA A 103 1.99 4.18 -1.33
C ALA A 103 2.02 3.13 -2.46
N ARG A 104 3.07 3.11 -3.27
CA ARG A 104 3.27 2.10 -4.32
C ARG A 104 3.48 0.70 -3.73
N GLN A 105 4.30 0.57 -2.71
CA GLN A 105 4.53 -0.72 -2.04
C GLN A 105 3.24 -1.26 -1.42
N ALA A 106 2.45 -0.44 -0.75
CA ALA A 106 1.16 -0.83 -0.17
C ALA A 106 0.14 -1.23 -1.24
N ALA A 107 0.06 -0.50 -2.35
CA ALA A 107 -0.82 -0.82 -3.47
C ALA A 107 -0.39 -2.12 -4.17
N GLN A 108 0.91 -2.33 -4.40
CA GLN A 108 1.43 -3.57 -4.95
C GLN A 108 1.15 -4.77 -4.03
N SER A 109 1.31 -4.62 -2.73
CA SER A 109 0.94 -5.64 -1.74
C SER A 109 -0.54 -6.03 -1.84
N ALA A 110 -1.43 -5.07 -2.11
CA ALA A 110 -2.86 -5.34 -2.31
C ALA A 110 -3.14 -6.10 -3.61
N VAL A 111 -2.40 -5.81 -4.69
CA VAL A 111 -2.46 -6.58 -5.95
C VAL A 111 -1.98 -8.02 -5.72
N ASP A 112 -0.83 -8.20 -5.08
CA ASP A 112 -0.23 -9.51 -4.83
C ASP A 112 -1.12 -10.41 -3.95
N ARG A 113 -1.86 -9.80 -3.03
CA ARG A 113 -2.85 -10.49 -2.17
C ARG A 113 -4.21 -10.72 -2.87
N GLY A 114 -4.38 -10.25 -4.10
CA GLY A 114 -5.62 -10.39 -4.86
C GLY A 114 -6.77 -9.48 -4.40
N TYR A 115 -6.48 -8.42 -3.63
CA TYR A 115 -7.48 -7.42 -3.22
C TYR A 115 -7.81 -6.45 -4.37
N ILE A 116 -6.90 -6.29 -5.31
CA ILE A 116 -7.08 -5.51 -6.54
C ILE A 116 -6.93 -6.46 -7.73
N LYS A 117 -7.99 -6.58 -8.51
CA LYS A 117 -8.05 -7.39 -9.73
C LYS A 117 -8.43 -6.49 -10.91
N GLU A 118 -7.46 -5.73 -11.39
CA GLU A 118 -7.71 -4.65 -12.37
C GLU A 118 -8.42 -5.11 -13.63
N THR A 119 -8.09 -6.28 -14.15
CA THR A 119 -8.73 -6.81 -15.37
C THR A 119 -10.21 -7.09 -15.15
N GLU A 120 -10.55 -7.74 -14.03
CA GLU A 120 -11.95 -8.02 -13.69
C GLU A 120 -12.73 -6.73 -13.40
N GLN A 121 -12.14 -5.82 -12.63
CA GLN A 121 -12.75 -4.53 -12.28
C GLN A 121 -13.00 -3.66 -13.51
N ALA A 122 -12.04 -3.57 -14.43
CA ALA A 122 -12.17 -2.81 -15.66
C ALA A 122 -13.25 -3.40 -16.56
N ALA A 123 -13.33 -4.73 -16.70
CA ALA A 123 -14.36 -5.41 -17.47
C ALA A 123 -15.76 -5.17 -16.89
N GLN A 124 -15.94 -5.26 -15.57
CA GLN A 124 -17.20 -4.97 -14.89
C GLN A 124 -17.63 -3.51 -15.06
N CYS A 125 -16.71 -2.56 -14.93
CA CYS A 125 -16.98 -1.15 -15.16
C CYS A 125 -17.41 -0.89 -16.61
N ALA A 126 -16.73 -1.51 -17.56
CA ALA A 126 -17.03 -1.34 -18.96
C ALA A 126 -18.40 -1.93 -19.33
N ASP A 127 -18.74 -3.12 -18.82
CA ASP A 127 -20.08 -3.73 -19.00
C ASP A 127 -21.17 -2.84 -18.39
N TYR A 128 -20.95 -2.30 -17.20
CA TYR A 128 -21.88 -1.36 -16.57
C TYR A 128 -22.13 -0.12 -17.43
N TYR A 129 -21.09 0.50 -17.99
CA TYR A 129 -21.25 1.69 -18.82
C TYR A 129 -21.97 1.42 -20.15
N ILE A 130 -21.74 0.28 -20.74
CA ILE A 130 -22.50 -0.12 -21.95
C ILE A 130 -23.97 -0.35 -21.64
N ARG A 131 -24.28 -1.15 -20.64
CA ARG A 131 -25.65 -1.59 -20.34
C ARG A 131 -26.51 -0.49 -19.70
N HIS A 132 -25.92 0.33 -18.83
CA HIS A 132 -26.70 1.30 -18.05
C HIS A 132 -26.51 2.75 -18.50
N LYS A 133 -25.42 3.07 -19.16
CA LYS A 133 -25.12 4.43 -19.62
C LYS A 133 -25.15 4.57 -21.15
N TYR A 134 -25.21 3.46 -21.84
CA TYR A 134 -25.20 3.41 -23.34
C TYR A 134 -23.99 4.15 -23.94
N TRP A 135 -22.81 4.04 -23.27
CA TRP A 135 -21.60 4.70 -23.73
C TRP A 135 -20.90 3.90 -24.82
N GLY A 136 -20.37 4.60 -25.82
CA GLY A 136 -19.52 4.00 -26.84
C GLY A 136 -18.12 3.68 -26.32
N LYS A 137 -17.43 2.74 -26.99
CA LYS A 137 -16.10 2.22 -26.63
C LYS A 137 -15.07 3.31 -26.34
N LYS A 138 -15.00 4.37 -27.15
CA LYS A 138 -14.04 5.47 -26.96
C LYS A 138 -14.26 6.17 -25.61
N ARG A 139 -15.51 6.46 -25.26
CA ARG A 139 -15.86 7.11 -24.00
C ARG A 139 -15.54 6.21 -22.80
N ILE A 140 -15.84 4.92 -22.89
CA ILE A 140 -15.50 3.95 -21.85
C ILE A 140 -13.98 3.85 -21.68
N ALA A 141 -13.21 3.79 -22.77
CA ALA A 141 -11.76 3.78 -22.71
C ALA A 141 -11.21 5.00 -21.96
N MET A 142 -11.68 6.20 -22.29
CA MET A 142 -11.27 7.44 -21.64
C MET A 142 -11.60 7.43 -20.13
N GLU A 143 -12.78 6.97 -19.78
CA GLU A 143 -13.21 6.87 -18.38
C GLU A 143 -12.36 5.87 -17.59
N LEU A 144 -12.08 4.68 -18.12
CA LEU A 144 -11.23 3.69 -17.47
C LEU A 144 -9.80 4.20 -17.29
N ILE A 145 -9.25 4.89 -18.29
CA ILE A 145 -7.93 5.54 -18.18
C ILE A 145 -7.94 6.60 -17.07
N SER A 146 -8.99 7.45 -17.01
CA SER A 146 -9.10 8.47 -15.96
C SER A 146 -9.19 7.87 -14.56
N ARG A 147 -9.77 6.69 -14.43
CA ARG A 147 -9.81 5.92 -13.18
C ARG A 147 -8.48 5.26 -12.83
N GLY A 148 -7.49 5.33 -13.72
CA GLY A 148 -6.13 4.85 -13.48
C GLY A 148 -5.89 3.41 -13.92
N TYR A 149 -6.77 2.81 -14.72
CA TYR A 149 -6.48 1.51 -15.34
C TYR A 149 -5.46 1.66 -16.47
N GLY A 150 -4.53 0.72 -16.56
CA GLY A 150 -3.51 0.72 -17.59
C GLY A 150 -4.09 0.51 -18.98
N ARG A 151 -3.42 1.04 -20.03
CA ARG A 151 -3.90 0.94 -21.43
C ARG A 151 -4.16 -0.50 -21.88
N LYS A 152 -3.33 -1.44 -21.45
CA LYS A 152 -3.50 -2.88 -21.77
C LYS A 152 -4.80 -3.40 -21.15
N THR A 153 -5.00 -3.19 -19.86
CA THR A 153 -6.20 -3.58 -19.13
C THR A 153 -7.48 -2.97 -19.74
N VAL A 154 -7.41 -1.71 -20.15
CA VAL A 154 -8.52 -1.03 -20.83
C VAL A 154 -8.82 -1.65 -22.20
N SER A 155 -7.80 -1.96 -22.98
CA SER A 155 -7.94 -2.62 -24.28
C SER A 155 -8.58 -4.00 -24.16
N GLU A 156 -8.14 -4.79 -23.18
CA GLU A 156 -8.70 -6.12 -22.89
C GLU A 156 -10.17 -6.03 -22.43
N ALA A 157 -10.49 -5.09 -21.54
CA ALA A 157 -11.86 -4.87 -21.08
C ALA A 157 -12.81 -4.49 -22.23
N ILE A 158 -12.37 -3.66 -23.16
CA ILE A 158 -13.17 -3.25 -24.33
C ILE A 158 -13.32 -4.38 -25.33
N ALA A 159 -12.31 -5.21 -25.54
CA ALA A 159 -12.39 -6.38 -26.41
C ALA A 159 -13.43 -7.38 -25.91
N THR A 160 -13.41 -7.68 -24.60
CA THR A 160 -14.40 -8.58 -23.97
C THR A 160 -15.85 -8.15 -24.20
N ILE A 161 -16.12 -6.84 -24.18
CA ILE A 161 -17.46 -6.31 -24.45
C ILE A 161 -17.86 -6.47 -25.90
N SER A 162 -16.90 -6.31 -26.83
CA SER A 162 -17.19 -6.45 -28.26
C SER A 162 -17.70 -7.85 -28.58
N ASP A 163 -17.10 -8.86 -27.99
CA ASP A 163 -17.46 -10.25 -28.19
C ASP A 163 -18.86 -10.54 -27.60
N ALA A 164 -19.13 -10.05 -26.38
CA ALA A 164 -20.43 -10.24 -25.72
C ALA A 164 -21.63 -9.56 -26.45
N LEU A 165 -21.39 -8.49 -27.20
CA LEU A 165 -22.44 -7.81 -27.96
C LEU A 165 -22.75 -8.46 -29.33
N PHE A 166 -21.82 -9.28 -29.83
CA PHE A 166 -22.03 -10.01 -31.10
C PHE A 166 -22.61 -11.41 -30.90
N GLU A 167 -22.59 -11.94 -29.64
CA GLU A 167 -23.21 -13.22 -29.28
C GLU A 167 -24.68 -13.10 -28.84
N ALA A 168 -25.21 -11.90 -28.78
CA ALA A 168 -26.61 -11.61 -28.42
C ALA A 168 -27.45 -11.21 -29.72
#